data_6e89c2d66fa18f9b19116cbbfb4461fc
#
_entry.id   6e89c2d66fa18f9b19116cbbfb4461fc
#
_cell.length_a   1.000
_cell.length_b   1.000
_cell.length_c   1.000
_cell.angle_alpha   90.00
_cell.angle_beta   90.00
_cell.angle_gamma   90.00
#
_symmetry.space_group_name_H-M   'P 1'
#
loop_
_entity.id
_entity.type
_entity.pdbx_description
1 polymer ?
#
loop_
_entity_poly.entity_id
_entity_poly.type
_entity_poly.pdbx_seq_one_letter_code
_entity_poly.pdbx_strand_id
1 'polypeptide(L)'
;MHAPSLNTSPPLKHDRYRKCAEKMPTDEAYGVLLVSFSRHSHQRNFVSLYRQHPRTRIVAVADDDDTIDEDLRRLNRIWAQQLGVPYVTSVEEALRRADVAIVSIGHDIERRSELAQLAAAAGKHLWIDKFLGATLSECDLVVDAVAACGVTAMVPSYGYGSLLRQARPILASGRLGQLLGCHVDLHFAKGLPRHIDDHGIRFLGGDTGEWKYPELKRELLTTGSYSVGLLQTCLGRTRRIHGTGGGFFFPEHAQRGADDFACLTLVDEDGHLGTLSAGRVGLGSHPAGGPCRAWLVGSDATAIIDAKRPAAQAYLRRDLLDLTRPPAANDPMGWATGPPTLHPPADDDPAGLATALEEFVTALDGGPELQYTVSHARDNMEILLAGYQAIATQQELHLPLSRQAPLS
;
A
#
# COMPACT_ATOMS: atom_id res chain seq x y z
N MET A 1 42.80 -4.20 -2.04
CA MET A 1 41.74 -3.45 -1.38
C MET A 1 40.66 -4.47 -1.08
N HIS A 2 40.45 -4.78 0.21
CA HIS A 2 39.50 -5.82 0.64
C HIS A 2 38.10 -5.22 0.72
N ALA A 3 37.12 -5.82 0.03
CA ALA A 3 35.72 -5.51 0.20
C ALA A 3 35.22 -5.97 1.58
N PRO A 4 34.38 -5.22 2.27
CA PRO A 4 33.80 -5.68 3.52
C PRO A 4 32.78 -6.77 3.25
N SER A 5 32.86 -7.86 4.01
CA SER A 5 31.96 -9.00 3.97
C SER A 5 30.55 -8.57 4.39
N LEU A 6 29.55 -8.92 3.59
CA LEU A 6 28.14 -8.82 3.91
C LEU A 6 27.83 -9.65 5.16
N ASN A 7 27.38 -8.97 6.20
CA ASN A 7 26.96 -9.57 7.46
C ASN A 7 25.60 -10.25 7.22
N THR A 8 25.59 -11.53 6.92
CA THR A 8 24.39 -12.36 6.91
C THR A 8 24.00 -12.64 8.35
N SER A 9 22.98 -11.96 8.85
CA SER A 9 22.38 -12.30 10.14
C SER A 9 21.94 -13.76 10.14
N PRO A 10 22.23 -14.54 11.20
CA PRO A 10 21.83 -15.94 11.26
C PRO A 10 20.30 -16.06 11.35
N PRO A 11 19.70 -17.11 10.78
CA PRO A 11 18.26 -17.34 10.85
C PRO A 11 17.83 -17.45 12.31
N LEU A 12 16.77 -16.74 12.67
CA LEU A 12 16.17 -16.76 14.01
C LEU A 12 15.83 -18.19 14.40
N LYS A 13 16.31 -18.64 15.55
CA LYS A 13 16.03 -19.97 16.09
C LYS A 13 14.56 -20.06 16.48
N HIS A 14 13.74 -20.68 15.65
CA HIS A 14 12.29 -20.81 15.74
C HIS A 14 11.72 -21.50 16.99
N ASP A 15 12.54 -22.09 17.86
CA ASP A 15 12.06 -22.94 18.97
C ASP A 15 11.62 -22.19 20.25
N ARG A 16 11.75 -20.86 20.32
CA ARG A 16 11.46 -20.12 21.56
C ARG A 16 10.05 -19.53 21.69
N TYR A 17 9.23 -19.50 20.63
CA TYR A 17 7.99 -18.72 20.61
C TYR A 17 6.78 -19.49 20.07
N ARG A 18 6.51 -20.71 20.54
CA ARG A 18 5.24 -21.39 20.28
C ARG A 18 4.19 -21.01 21.34
N LYS A 19 3.63 -19.81 21.25
CA LYS A 19 2.29 -19.53 21.75
C LYS A 19 1.47 -19.02 20.58
N CYS A 20 0.54 -19.84 20.07
CA CYS A 20 -0.53 -19.35 19.21
C CYS A 20 -1.25 -18.21 19.94
N ALA A 21 -1.57 -17.12 19.21
CA ALA A 21 -2.32 -16.01 19.77
C ALA A 21 -3.64 -16.53 20.35
N GLU A 22 -3.86 -16.34 21.66
CA GLU A 22 -5.11 -16.71 22.33
C GLU A 22 -6.21 -15.73 21.90
N LYS A 23 -7.40 -16.25 21.54
CA LYS A 23 -8.56 -15.40 21.26
C LYS A 23 -8.95 -14.61 22.51
N MET A 24 -9.01 -13.29 22.37
CA MET A 24 -9.50 -12.42 23.44
C MET A 24 -11.02 -12.54 23.59
N PRO A 25 -11.59 -12.42 24.81
CA PRO A 25 -13.02 -12.30 25.01
C PRO A 25 -13.60 -11.14 24.16
N THR A 26 -14.80 -11.33 23.62
CA THR A 26 -15.45 -10.37 22.69
C THR A 26 -15.73 -9.00 23.31
N ASP A 27 -15.67 -8.87 24.63
CA ASP A 27 -15.96 -7.63 25.37
C ASP A 27 -14.70 -6.85 25.77
N GLU A 28 -13.50 -7.41 25.56
CA GLU A 28 -12.22 -6.75 25.91
C GLU A 28 -11.59 -6.07 24.71
N ALA A 29 -10.98 -4.89 24.96
CA ALA A 29 -10.26 -4.14 23.93
C ALA A 29 -8.85 -4.70 23.73
N TYR A 30 -8.45 -4.92 22.47
CA TYR A 30 -7.11 -5.30 22.10
C TYR A 30 -6.09 -4.21 22.46
N GLY A 31 -5.08 -4.56 23.23
CA GLY A 31 -3.97 -3.64 23.54
C GLY A 31 -3.07 -3.43 22.34
N VAL A 32 -2.86 -2.17 21.95
CA VAL A 32 -2.06 -1.77 20.81
C VAL A 32 -0.73 -1.20 21.28
N LEU A 33 0.36 -1.80 20.86
CA LEU A 33 1.71 -1.26 20.96
C LEU A 33 2.02 -0.44 19.71
N LEU A 34 2.40 0.82 19.89
CA LEU A 34 2.85 1.67 18.78
C LEU A 34 4.38 1.61 18.70
N VAL A 35 4.91 1.04 17.61
CA VAL A 35 6.35 0.97 17.37
C VAL A 35 6.75 2.08 16.44
N SER A 36 7.48 3.05 16.97
CA SER A 36 8.05 4.22 16.30
C SER A 36 7.04 5.24 15.74
N PHE A 37 7.43 6.50 15.78
CA PHE A 37 6.76 7.62 15.12
C PHE A 37 7.66 8.25 14.05
N SER A 38 8.28 7.42 13.22
CA SER A 38 9.12 7.91 12.11
C SER A 38 8.39 9.02 11.33
N ARG A 39 9.13 10.05 10.94
CA ARG A 39 8.63 11.17 10.13
C ARG A 39 8.00 10.74 8.80
N HIS A 40 8.34 9.53 8.37
CA HIS A 40 7.94 8.99 7.08
C HIS A 40 6.81 7.96 7.18
N SER A 41 6.27 7.78 8.38
CA SER A 41 5.17 6.85 8.65
C SER A 41 3.82 7.56 8.74
N HIS A 42 2.76 6.75 8.68
CA HIS A 42 1.38 7.18 8.95
C HIS A 42 0.96 6.91 10.40
N GLN A 43 1.89 6.55 11.29
CA GLN A 43 1.58 6.19 12.69
C GLN A 43 0.72 7.23 13.41
N ARG A 44 0.95 8.52 13.14
CA ARG A 44 0.14 9.61 13.71
C ARG A 44 -1.34 9.51 13.31
N ASN A 45 -1.62 9.07 12.09
CA ASN A 45 -2.99 8.88 11.62
C ASN A 45 -3.62 7.65 12.28
N PHE A 46 -2.84 6.60 12.52
CA PHE A 46 -3.30 5.37 13.16
C PHE A 46 -3.68 5.59 14.64
N VAL A 47 -3.02 6.53 15.34
CA VAL A 47 -3.37 6.88 16.73
C VAL A 47 -4.85 7.25 16.86
N SER A 48 -5.37 8.10 15.97
CA SER A 48 -6.77 8.52 16.03
C SER A 48 -7.72 7.36 15.77
N LEU A 49 -7.37 6.44 14.87
CA LEU A 49 -8.16 5.24 14.60
C LEU A 49 -8.28 4.35 15.83
N TYR A 50 -7.15 4.01 16.48
CA TYR A 50 -7.17 3.17 17.68
C TYR A 50 -7.89 3.81 18.85
N ARG A 51 -7.86 5.13 18.98
CA ARG A 51 -8.59 5.86 20.03
C ARG A 51 -10.10 5.90 19.80
N GLN A 52 -10.54 5.87 18.57
CA GLN A 52 -11.96 5.93 18.20
C GLN A 52 -12.61 4.55 18.14
N HIS A 53 -11.85 3.51 17.89
CA HIS A 53 -12.38 2.16 17.76
C HIS A 53 -12.63 1.52 19.15
N PRO A 54 -13.86 1.06 19.44
CA PRO A 54 -14.23 0.59 20.78
C PRO A 54 -13.46 -0.65 21.25
N ARG A 55 -12.97 -1.46 20.31
CA ARG A 55 -12.25 -2.71 20.56
C ARG A 55 -10.73 -2.56 20.55
N THR A 56 -10.18 -1.33 20.54
CA THR A 56 -8.73 -1.12 20.60
C THR A 56 -8.35 -0.11 21.68
N ARG A 57 -7.22 -0.35 22.35
CA ARG A 57 -6.68 0.53 23.38
C ARG A 57 -5.15 0.62 23.24
N ILE A 58 -4.61 1.81 23.05
CA ILE A 58 -3.16 2.02 23.03
C ILE A 58 -2.61 1.77 24.45
N VAL A 59 -1.60 0.90 24.56
CA VAL A 59 -1.03 0.47 25.86
C VAL A 59 0.43 0.85 26.06
N ALA A 60 1.17 1.12 25.00
CA ALA A 60 2.54 1.59 25.07
C ALA A 60 3.00 2.20 23.73
N VAL A 61 4.08 2.98 23.79
CA VAL A 61 4.94 3.34 22.66
C VAL A 61 6.28 2.70 22.89
N ALA A 62 6.90 2.12 21.85
CA ALA A 62 8.25 1.56 21.96
C ALA A 62 9.10 1.88 20.72
N ASP A 63 10.40 1.88 20.96
CA ASP A 63 11.44 1.82 19.93
C ASP A 63 12.73 1.30 20.56
N ASP A 64 13.72 0.96 19.72
CA ASP A 64 15.05 0.55 20.21
C ASP A 64 15.94 1.80 20.27
N ASP A 65 16.05 2.39 21.48
CA ASP A 65 16.71 3.70 21.71
C ASP A 65 18.19 3.73 21.27
N ASP A 66 18.86 2.61 21.20
CA ASP A 66 20.24 2.47 20.75
C ASP A 66 20.40 2.48 19.21
N THR A 67 19.32 2.29 18.47
CA THR A 67 19.33 2.20 17.01
C THR A 67 18.73 3.42 16.30
N ILE A 68 18.08 4.32 17.03
CA ILE A 68 17.41 5.50 16.49
C ILE A 68 18.12 6.80 16.88
N ASP A 69 17.92 7.85 16.08
CA ASP A 69 18.47 9.18 16.39
C ASP A 69 17.72 9.85 17.56
N GLU A 70 18.34 10.89 18.12
CA GLU A 70 17.77 11.62 19.27
C GLU A 70 16.46 12.33 18.95
N ASP A 71 16.27 12.81 17.71
CA ASP A 71 15.04 13.47 17.31
C ASP A 71 13.86 12.49 17.28
N LEU A 72 14.06 11.29 16.74
CA LEU A 72 13.04 10.26 16.74
C LEU A 72 12.75 9.75 18.15
N ARG A 73 13.80 9.55 18.98
CA ARG A 73 13.65 9.18 20.39
C ARG A 73 12.83 10.21 21.15
N ARG A 74 13.15 11.49 20.98
CA ARG A 74 12.38 12.59 21.58
C ARG A 74 10.93 12.60 21.10
N LEU A 75 10.70 12.39 19.82
CA LEU A 75 9.37 12.34 19.24
C LEU A 75 8.53 11.18 19.79
N ASN A 76 9.10 9.99 19.91
CA ASN A 76 8.46 8.82 20.51
C ASN A 76 8.03 9.08 21.97
N ARG A 77 8.91 9.71 22.77
CA ARG A 77 8.60 10.10 24.15
C ARG A 77 7.49 11.13 24.25
N ILE A 78 7.49 12.13 23.38
CA ILE A 78 6.41 13.15 23.32
C ILE A 78 5.07 12.46 23.04
N TRP A 79 5.01 11.54 22.07
CA TRP A 79 3.79 10.80 21.77
C TRP A 79 3.34 9.91 22.93
N ALA A 80 4.25 9.19 23.58
CA ALA A 80 3.92 8.39 24.76
C ALA A 80 3.31 9.24 25.87
N GLN A 81 3.91 10.41 26.16
CA GLN A 81 3.40 11.37 27.13
C GLN A 81 2.01 11.91 26.75
N GLN A 82 1.80 12.32 25.49
CA GLN A 82 0.51 12.82 25.01
C GLN A 82 -0.60 11.78 25.07
N LEU A 83 -0.24 10.52 24.90
CA LEU A 83 -1.17 9.38 24.97
C LEU A 83 -1.39 8.89 26.40
N GLY A 84 -0.58 9.35 27.37
CA GLY A 84 -0.66 8.88 28.76
C GLY A 84 -0.25 7.43 28.94
N VAL A 85 0.65 6.90 28.10
CA VAL A 85 1.15 5.52 28.13
C VAL A 85 2.66 5.46 28.33
N PRO A 86 3.20 4.35 28.84
CA PRO A 86 4.65 4.20 28.98
C PRO A 86 5.37 4.23 27.62
N TYR A 87 6.58 4.79 27.63
CA TYR A 87 7.56 4.62 26.57
C TYR A 87 8.54 3.51 26.98
N VAL A 88 8.70 2.50 26.14
CA VAL A 88 9.59 1.37 26.35
C VAL A 88 10.76 1.47 25.38
N THR A 89 11.98 1.45 25.88
CA THR A 89 13.21 1.71 25.12
C THR A 89 13.77 0.50 24.39
N SER A 90 13.04 -0.61 24.39
CA SER A 90 13.31 -1.84 23.64
C SER A 90 12.02 -2.43 23.12
N VAL A 91 11.96 -2.66 21.80
CA VAL A 91 10.81 -3.30 21.17
C VAL A 91 10.65 -4.73 21.68
N GLU A 92 11.73 -5.46 21.85
CA GLU A 92 11.69 -6.84 22.38
C GLU A 92 11.10 -6.89 23.80
N GLU A 93 11.45 -5.94 24.67
CA GLU A 93 10.84 -5.82 25.99
C GLU A 93 9.35 -5.52 25.93
N ALA A 94 8.96 -4.58 25.06
CA ALA A 94 7.56 -4.21 24.87
C ALA A 94 6.70 -5.38 24.35
N LEU A 95 7.25 -6.24 23.49
CA LEU A 95 6.59 -7.42 22.96
C LEU A 95 6.28 -8.49 24.02
N ARG A 96 7.03 -8.53 25.14
CA ARG A 96 6.79 -9.47 26.26
C ARG A 96 5.57 -9.08 27.12
N ARG A 97 5.03 -7.89 26.94
CA ARG A 97 3.87 -7.42 27.72
C ARG A 97 2.64 -8.26 27.40
N ALA A 98 1.97 -8.71 28.45
CA ALA A 98 0.74 -9.51 28.31
C ALA A 98 -0.47 -8.69 27.80
N ASP A 99 -0.45 -7.36 28.02
CA ASP A 99 -1.52 -6.47 27.59
C ASP A 99 -1.36 -5.98 26.12
N VAL A 100 -0.32 -6.44 25.39
CA VAL A 100 -0.12 -6.16 23.97
C VAL A 100 -0.69 -7.32 23.15
N ALA A 101 -1.65 -7.05 22.30
CA ALA A 101 -2.22 -7.99 21.34
C ALA A 101 -1.90 -7.60 19.89
N ILE A 102 -1.88 -6.30 19.59
CA ILE A 102 -1.62 -5.73 18.26
C ILE A 102 -0.34 -4.90 18.32
N VAL A 103 0.50 -5.04 17.31
CA VAL A 103 1.69 -4.20 17.11
C VAL A 103 1.49 -3.36 15.85
N SER A 104 1.43 -2.04 16.04
CA SER A 104 1.36 -1.06 14.96
C SER A 104 2.77 -0.59 14.62
N ILE A 105 3.27 -0.96 13.44
CA ILE A 105 4.66 -0.71 13.03
C ILE A 105 4.72 0.53 12.15
N GLY A 106 5.15 1.65 12.74
CA GLY A 106 5.34 2.94 12.07
C GLY A 106 6.81 3.35 11.91
N HIS A 107 7.72 2.39 11.94
CA HIS A 107 9.15 2.62 11.74
C HIS A 107 9.47 2.88 10.25
N ASP A 108 10.68 3.33 9.97
CA ASP A 108 11.19 3.44 8.60
C ASP A 108 11.27 2.07 7.93
N ILE A 109 11.17 2.10 6.60
CA ILE A 109 11.01 0.87 5.80
C ILE A 109 12.15 -0.14 6.01
N GLU A 110 13.36 0.34 6.30
CA GLU A 110 14.55 -0.47 6.48
C GLU A 110 14.49 -1.40 7.70
N ARG A 111 13.65 -1.06 8.68
CA ARG A 111 13.48 -1.87 9.90
C ARG A 111 12.14 -2.59 9.99
N ARG A 112 11.21 -2.32 9.08
CA ARG A 112 9.85 -2.87 9.15
C ARG A 112 9.82 -4.38 9.10
N SER A 113 10.58 -4.99 8.19
CA SER A 113 10.61 -6.45 8.05
C SER A 113 11.12 -7.14 9.31
N GLU A 114 12.20 -6.64 9.89
CA GLU A 114 12.73 -7.17 11.15
C GLU A 114 11.70 -7.07 12.28
N LEU A 115 11.14 -5.87 12.49
CA LEU A 115 10.15 -5.63 13.54
C LEU A 115 8.87 -6.46 13.36
N ALA A 116 8.43 -6.66 12.11
CA ALA A 116 7.29 -7.51 11.82
C ALA A 116 7.55 -8.98 12.15
N GLN A 117 8.74 -9.49 11.81
CA GLN A 117 9.17 -10.85 12.18
C GLN A 117 9.24 -11.05 13.69
N LEU A 118 9.84 -10.09 14.41
CA LEU A 118 9.93 -10.13 15.89
C LEU A 118 8.53 -10.14 16.52
N ALA A 119 7.63 -9.28 16.07
CA ALA A 119 6.28 -9.20 16.60
C ALA A 119 5.45 -10.46 16.27
N ALA A 120 5.57 -11.00 15.05
CA ALA A 120 4.94 -12.28 14.68
C ALA A 120 5.45 -13.43 15.54
N ALA A 121 6.79 -13.53 15.76
CA ALA A 121 7.39 -14.54 16.59
C ALA A 121 6.97 -14.43 18.08
N ALA A 122 6.63 -13.23 18.54
CA ALA A 122 6.04 -13.00 19.86
C ALA A 122 4.52 -13.31 19.92
N GLY A 123 3.92 -13.82 18.83
CA GLY A 123 2.51 -14.14 18.74
C GLY A 123 1.58 -12.93 18.68
N LYS A 124 2.09 -11.77 18.25
CA LYS A 124 1.31 -10.53 18.16
C LYS A 124 0.75 -10.34 16.76
N HIS A 125 -0.47 -9.82 16.66
CA HIS A 125 -1.08 -9.41 15.40
C HIS A 125 -0.46 -8.11 14.90
N LEU A 126 -0.39 -7.91 13.57
CA LEU A 126 0.41 -6.87 12.96
C LEU A 126 -0.44 -5.89 12.15
N TRP A 127 -0.29 -4.62 12.47
CA TRP A 127 -0.75 -3.52 11.65
C TRP A 127 0.50 -2.77 11.12
N ILE A 128 0.83 -2.95 9.86
CA ILE A 128 2.11 -2.51 9.30
C ILE A 128 1.86 -1.32 8.37
N ASP A 129 2.59 -0.22 8.58
CA ASP A 129 2.57 0.87 7.61
C ASP A 129 3.19 0.45 6.27
N LYS A 130 2.75 1.06 5.18
CA LYS A 130 3.36 0.82 3.87
C LYS A 130 4.78 1.44 3.83
N PHE A 131 5.73 0.83 3.23
CA PHE A 131 5.73 -0.44 2.47
C PHE A 131 6.06 -1.60 3.40
N LEU A 132 5.77 -2.83 2.97
CA LEU A 132 5.96 -4.02 3.79
C LEU A 132 7.45 -4.27 4.14
N GLY A 133 8.34 -4.04 3.20
CA GLY A 133 9.78 -4.15 3.33
C GLY A 133 10.48 -3.34 2.24
N ALA A 134 11.80 -3.19 2.34
CA ALA A 134 12.62 -2.46 1.38
C ALA A 134 12.94 -3.31 0.14
N THR A 135 12.96 -4.64 0.27
CA THR A 135 13.23 -5.61 -0.80
C THR A 135 12.17 -6.70 -0.83
N LEU A 136 12.08 -7.43 -1.94
CA LEU A 136 11.16 -8.60 -2.02
C LEU A 136 11.54 -9.69 -1.02
N SER A 137 12.82 -9.91 -0.80
CA SER A 137 13.28 -10.89 0.20
C SER A 137 12.78 -10.53 1.61
N GLU A 138 12.85 -9.25 1.99
CA GLU A 138 12.29 -8.79 3.26
C GLU A 138 10.78 -8.96 3.33
N CYS A 139 10.07 -8.68 2.25
CA CYS A 139 8.62 -8.91 2.18
C CYS A 139 8.29 -10.41 2.32
N ASP A 140 9.03 -11.29 1.65
CA ASP A 140 8.87 -12.75 1.75
C ASP A 140 9.07 -13.22 3.20
N LEU A 141 10.11 -12.71 3.90
CA LEU A 141 10.35 -13.05 5.30
C LEU A 141 9.19 -12.66 6.23
N VAL A 142 8.53 -11.53 5.97
CA VAL A 142 7.34 -11.13 6.75
C VAL A 142 6.17 -12.06 6.46
N VAL A 143 5.91 -12.37 5.19
CA VAL A 143 4.84 -13.31 4.80
C VAL A 143 5.05 -14.67 5.45
N ASP A 144 6.27 -15.20 5.38
CA ASP A 144 6.63 -16.50 5.97
C ASP A 144 6.48 -16.49 7.50
N ALA A 145 6.94 -15.43 8.18
CA ALA A 145 6.82 -15.30 9.63
C ALA A 145 5.34 -15.22 10.08
N VAL A 146 4.51 -14.46 9.38
CA VAL A 146 3.07 -14.34 9.67
C VAL A 146 2.39 -15.69 9.50
N ALA A 147 2.66 -16.40 8.41
CA ALA A 147 2.11 -17.73 8.15
C ALA A 147 2.57 -18.76 9.19
N ALA A 148 3.87 -18.79 9.51
CA ALA A 148 4.44 -19.73 10.46
C ALA A 148 3.92 -19.55 11.90
N CYS A 149 3.67 -18.29 12.29
CA CYS A 149 3.19 -17.96 13.63
C CYS A 149 1.65 -17.95 13.75
N GLY A 150 0.92 -18.03 12.64
CA GLY A 150 -0.54 -18.02 12.62
C GLY A 150 -1.15 -16.70 13.13
N VAL A 151 -0.45 -15.59 12.96
CA VAL A 151 -0.93 -14.28 13.37
C VAL A 151 -1.62 -13.55 12.22
N THR A 152 -2.57 -12.70 12.55
CA THR A 152 -3.24 -11.84 11.56
C THR A 152 -2.37 -10.61 11.28
N ALA A 153 -2.17 -10.27 10.01
CA ALA A 153 -1.34 -9.14 9.62
C ALA A 153 -1.92 -8.40 8.41
N MET A 154 -1.82 -7.07 8.43
CA MET A 154 -2.37 -6.17 7.42
C MET A 154 -1.44 -5.01 7.10
N VAL A 155 -1.44 -4.58 5.83
CA VAL A 155 -0.89 -3.30 5.36
C VAL A 155 -2.05 -2.47 4.79
N PRO A 156 -2.73 -1.63 5.59
CA PRO A 156 -4.04 -1.06 5.25
C PRO A 156 -4.02 -0.12 4.04
N SER A 157 -2.91 0.56 3.82
CA SER A 157 -2.80 1.59 2.78
C SER A 157 -2.95 1.07 1.34
N TYR A 158 -2.79 -0.21 1.11
CA TYR A 158 -2.91 -0.79 -0.24
C TYR A 158 -4.34 -1.23 -0.58
N GLY A 159 -4.98 -1.93 0.34
CA GLY A 159 -6.26 -2.60 0.09
C GLY A 159 -7.50 -1.75 0.34
N TYR A 160 -7.34 -0.60 1.03
CA TYR A 160 -8.46 0.18 1.54
C TYR A 160 -8.50 1.61 1.01
N GLY A 161 -7.71 1.91 -0.01
CA GLY A 161 -7.74 3.20 -0.67
C GLY A 161 -9.11 3.54 -1.26
N SER A 162 -9.40 4.83 -1.36
CA SER A 162 -10.68 5.35 -1.81
C SER A 162 -11.17 4.78 -3.15
N LEU A 163 -10.26 4.52 -4.10
CA LEU A 163 -10.62 3.89 -5.38
C LEU A 163 -11.12 2.47 -5.19
N LEU A 164 -10.41 1.65 -4.40
CA LEU A 164 -10.78 0.26 -4.19
C LEU A 164 -12.10 0.14 -3.41
N ARG A 165 -12.32 0.97 -2.41
CA ARG A 165 -13.58 0.99 -1.67
C ARG A 165 -14.79 1.27 -2.55
N GLN A 166 -14.66 2.20 -3.50
CA GLN A 166 -15.72 2.48 -4.46
C GLN A 166 -15.86 1.38 -5.51
N ALA A 167 -14.77 0.73 -5.92
CA ALA A 167 -14.78 -0.35 -6.89
C ALA A 167 -15.45 -1.63 -6.35
N ARG A 168 -15.21 -1.98 -5.08
CA ARG A 168 -15.69 -3.23 -4.46
C ARG A 168 -17.18 -3.50 -4.65
N PRO A 169 -18.11 -2.59 -4.33
CA PRO A 169 -19.54 -2.84 -4.54
C PRO A 169 -19.91 -2.98 -6.01
N ILE A 170 -19.21 -2.29 -6.92
CA ILE A 170 -19.41 -2.40 -8.36
C ILE A 170 -18.98 -3.79 -8.85
N LEU A 171 -17.78 -4.23 -8.46
CA LEU A 171 -17.25 -5.56 -8.78
C LEU A 171 -18.13 -6.66 -8.20
N ALA A 172 -18.50 -6.55 -6.93
CA ALA A 172 -19.34 -7.54 -6.23
C ALA A 172 -20.76 -7.65 -6.83
N SER A 173 -21.25 -6.60 -7.50
CA SER A 173 -22.55 -6.64 -8.14
C SER A 173 -22.62 -7.60 -9.34
N GLY A 174 -21.47 -8.01 -9.87
CA GLY A 174 -21.36 -8.83 -11.10
C GLY A 174 -21.83 -8.14 -12.39
N ARG A 175 -22.26 -6.87 -12.31
CA ARG A 175 -22.90 -6.15 -13.44
C ARG A 175 -21.93 -5.74 -14.54
N LEU A 176 -20.63 -5.76 -14.27
CA LEU A 176 -19.61 -5.53 -15.29
C LEU A 176 -19.42 -6.74 -16.22
N GLY A 177 -19.94 -7.91 -15.83
CA GLY A 177 -19.60 -9.16 -16.49
C GLY A 177 -18.14 -9.56 -16.22
N GLN A 178 -17.48 -10.16 -17.20
CA GLN A 178 -16.04 -10.45 -17.12
C GLN A 178 -15.26 -9.14 -17.20
N LEU A 179 -14.37 -8.90 -16.27
CA LEU A 179 -13.51 -7.73 -16.30
C LEU A 179 -12.38 -7.94 -17.30
N LEU A 180 -12.25 -7.05 -18.26
CA LEU A 180 -11.33 -7.12 -19.39
C LEU A 180 -10.17 -6.11 -19.26
N GLY A 181 -10.38 -5.05 -18.48
CA GLY A 181 -9.38 -4.02 -18.31
C GLY A 181 -9.61 -3.14 -17.07
N CYS A 182 -8.52 -2.58 -16.56
CA CYS A 182 -8.55 -1.62 -15.46
C CYS A 182 -7.49 -0.55 -15.69
N HIS A 183 -7.89 0.72 -15.71
CA HIS A 183 -7.01 1.86 -15.94
C HIS A 183 -7.09 2.81 -14.75
N VAL A 184 -5.94 3.15 -14.15
CA VAL A 184 -5.87 3.95 -12.93
C VAL A 184 -4.96 5.16 -13.11
N ASP A 185 -5.49 6.35 -12.80
CA ASP A 185 -4.71 7.58 -12.71
C ASP A 185 -4.69 8.08 -11.27
N LEU A 186 -3.52 8.20 -10.68
CA LEU A 186 -3.33 8.72 -9.33
C LEU A 186 -2.23 9.77 -9.29
N HIS A 187 -2.61 11.03 -9.30
CA HIS A 187 -1.68 12.15 -9.30
C HIS A 187 -1.94 13.07 -8.10
N PHE A 188 -0.86 13.48 -7.44
CA PHE A 188 -0.91 14.49 -6.39
C PHE A 188 -0.24 15.78 -6.83
N ALA A 189 -0.73 16.91 -6.38
CA ALA A 189 -0.03 18.18 -6.51
C ALA A 189 1.19 18.22 -5.58
N LYS A 190 2.30 18.78 -6.04
CA LYS A 190 3.53 18.92 -5.24
C LYS A 190 3.82 20.40 -4.88
N GLY A 191 3.40 21.33 -5.69
CA GLY A 191 3.74 22.74 -5.56
C GLY A 191 5.02 23.12 -6.32
N LEU A 192 5.73 24.13 -5.83
CA LEU A 192 6.93 24.64 -6.53
C LEU A 192 8.17 23.80 -6.21
N PRO A 193 9.12 23.72 -7.16
CA PRO A 193 10.43 23.13 -6.94
C PRO A 193 11.15 23.83 -5.78
N ARG A 194 11.93 23.10 -5.01
CA ARG A 194 12.73 23.62 -3.91
C ARG A 194 14.08 22.91 -3.81
N HIS A 195 15.02 23.57 -3.17
CA HIS A 195 16.30 22.94 -2.87
C HIS A 195 16.10 21.75 -1.94
N ILE A 196 16.79 20.64 -2.25
CA ILE A 196 16.81 19.44 -1.43
C ILE A 196 18.18 19.33 -0.77
N ASP A 197 18.20 19.24 0.55
CA ASP A 197 19.40 18.96 1.31
C ASP A 197 19.80 17.49 1.12
N ASP A 198 21.08 17.25 0.83
CA ASP A 198 21.63 15.91 0.64
C ASP A 198 21.86 15.14 1.95
N HIS A 199 21.70 15.79 3.11
CA HIS A 199 21.79 15.12 4.39
C HIS A 199 20.61 14.15 4.59
N GLY A 200 20.94 12.92 5.01
CA GLY A 200 19.95 11.89 5.27
C GLY A 200 19.37 11.22 4.03
N ILE A 201 20.13 11.15 2.95
CA ILE A 201 19.81 10.30 1.79
C ILE A 201 19.63 8.85 2.25
N ARG A 202 18.60 8.21 1.73
CA ARG A 202 18.24 6.84 2.07
C ARG A 202 18.09 6.01 0.81
N PHE A 203 18.51 4.77 0.90
CA PHE A 203 18.48 3.80 -0.18
C PHE A 203 17.54 2.65 0.15
N LEU A 204 16.82 2.18 -0.82
CA LEU A 204 16.17 0.87 -0.81
C LEU A 204 17.19 -0.15 -1.30
N GLY A 205 17.60 -1.07 -0.45
CA GLY A 205 18.54 -2.15 -0.67
C GLY A 205 18.93 -2.45 -2.11
N GLY A 206 20.00 -1.89 -2.57
CA GLY A 206 20.70 -2.19 -3.80
C GLY A 206 19.95 -2.01 -5.15
N ASP A 207 18.69 -2.36 -5.18
CA ASP A 207 17.99 -2.63 -6.45
C ASP A 207 17.18 -1.44 -6.99
N THR A 208 16.76 -0.52 -6.13
CA THR A 208 15.93 0.63 -6.51
C THR A 208 16.65 1.97 -6.36
N GLY A 209 17.92 1.96 -5.91
CA GLY A 209 18.72 3.15 -5.66
C GLY A 209 18.13 4.02 -4.55
N GLU A 210 18.30 5.32 -4.66
CA GLU A 210 17.78 6.27 -3.69
C GLU A 210 16.26 6.23 -3.64
N TRP A 211 15.72 5.79 -2.52
CA TRP A 211 14.27 5.72 -2.38
C TRP A 211 13.68 7.00 -1.80
N LYS A 212 14.43 7.70 -0.95
CA LYS A 212 13.92 8.88 -0.27
C LYS A 212 15.02 9.80 0.23
N TYR A 213 15.03 11.00 -0.28
CA TYR A 213 15.62 12.14 0.40
C TYR A 213 14.67 12.67 1.47
N PRO A 214 15.07 13.51 2.42
CA PRO A 214 14.17 14.09 3.41
C PRO A 214 12.90 14.69 2.82
N GLU A 215 12.97 15.21 1.61
CA GLU A 215 11.88 15.90 0.92
C GLU A 215 11.60 15.38 -0.49
N LEU A 216 12.44 14.49 -0.99
CA LEU A 216 12.32 13.84 -2.29
C LEU A 216 11.87 12.40 -2.11
N LYS A 217 10.88 11.99 -2.86
CA LYS A 217 10.35 10.62 -2.86
C LYS A 217 10.35 10.07 -4.28
N ARG A 218 10.54 8.78 -4.42
CA ARG A 218 10.23 8.08 -5.67
C ARG A 218 8.73 7.90 -5.76
N GLU A 219 8.12 8.55 -6.73
CA GLU A 219 6.67 8.73 -6.69
C GLU A 219 5.88 7.52 -7.22
N LEU A 220 6.44 6.72 -8.11
CA LEU A 220 5.82 5.44 -8.47
C LEU A 220 5.65 4.55 -7.22
N LEU A 221 6.68 4.45 -6.38
CA LEU A 221 6.59 3.71 -5.13
C LEU A 221 5.59 4.38 -4.17
N THR A 222 5.65 5.70 -4.03
CA THR A 222 4.87 6.44 -3.03
C THR A 222 3.39 6.53 -3.38
N THR A 223 3.07 6.86 -4.64
CA THR A 223 1.70 7.08 -5.12
C THR A 223 1.14 5.85 -5.83
N GLY A 224 1.94 5.17 -6.64
CA GLY A 224 1.53 3.98 -7.37
C GLY A 224 1.09 2.82 -6.48
N SER A 225 1.65 2.73 -5.27
CA SER A 225 1.25 1.71 -4.29
C SER A 225 -0.26 1.68 -3.99
N TYR A 226 -0.94 2.83 -4.04
CA TYR A 226 -2.38 2.89 -3.83
C TYR A 226 -3.19 2.36 -5.03
N SER A 227 -2.62 2.46 -6.23
CA SER A 227 -3.29 2.06 -7.48
C SER A 227 -3.11 0.58 -7.77
N VAL A 228 -1.95 0.01 -7.41
CA VAL A 228 -1.62 -1.40 -7.65
C VAL A 228 -2.59 -2.34 -6.92
N GLY A 229 -3.03 -1.98 -5.71
CA GLY A 229 -4.03 -2.76 -4.97
C GLY A 229 -5.36 -2.90 -5.74
N LEU A 230 -5.82 -1.83 -6.39
CA LEU A 230 -7.00 -1.89 -7.26
C LEU A 230 -6.75 -2.76 -8.49
N LEU A 231 -5.61 -2.58 -9.15
CA LEU A 231 -5.26 -3.37 -10.34
C LEU A 231 -5.23 -4.87 -10.02
N GLN A 232 -4.59 -5.28 -8.92
CA GLN A 232 -4.58 -6.67 -8.49
C GLN A 232 -5.97 -7.23 -8.19
N THR A 233 -6.83 -6.43 -7.55
CA THR A 233 -8.21 -6.84 -7.27
C THR A 233 -9.02 -7.02 -8.54
N CYS A 234 -8.77 -6.17 -9.55
CA CYS A 234 -9.51 -6.19 -10.80
C CYS A 234 -9.02 -7.24 -11.79
N LEU A 235 -7.72 -7.37 -11.94
CA LEU A 235 -7.09 -8.19 -12.98
C LEU A 235 -6.52 -9.51 -12.45
N GLY A 236 -6.48 -9.68 -11.13
CA GLY A 236 -5.80 -10.83 -10.55
C GLY A 236 -4.27 -10.73 -10.68
N ARG A 237 -3.61 -11.86 -10.91
CA ARG A 237 -2.15 -11.94 -10.86
C ARG A 237 -1.49 -11.37 -12.11
N THR A 238 -0.72 -10.31 -11.96
CA THR A 238 0.09 -9.73 -13.04
C THR A 238 1.16 -10.71 -13.51
N ARG A 239 1.30 -10.86 -14.81
CA ARG A 239 2.30 -11.73 -15.47
C ARG A 239 3.34 -10.97 -16.27
N ARG A 240 2.98 -9.84 -16.84
CA ARG A 240 3.89 -9.01 -17.64
C ARG A 240 3.73 -7.56 -17.27
N ILE A 241 4.83 -6.83 -17.29
CA ILE A 241 4.85 -5.42 -16.97
C ILE A 241 5.83 -4.68 -17.89
N HIS A 242 5.42 -3.51 -18.35
CA HIS A 242 6.25 -2.56 -19.07
C HIS A 242 5.98 -1.16 -18.55
N GLY A 243 6.91 -0.23 -18.69
CA GLY A 243 6.69 1.12 -18.21
C GLY A 243 7.67 2.17 -18.67
N THR A 244 7.27 3.41 -18.43
CA THR A 244 8.09 4.61 -18.60
C THR A 244 7.93 5.49 -17.37
N GLY A 245 9.04 6.07 -16.91
CA GLY A 245 9.03 6.96 -15.75
C GLY A 245 10.32 7.74 -15.62
N GLY A 246 10.30 8.78 -14.81
CA GLY A 246 11.46 9.63 -14.58
C GLY A 246 11.11 10.94 -13.89
N GLY A 247 12.07 11.83 -13.80
CA GLY A 247 11.89 13.20 -13.31
C GLY A 247 11.52 14.12 -14.48
N PHE A 248 10.23 14.38 -14.67
CA PHE A 248 9.70 15.17 -15.80
C PHE A 248 9.25 16.57 -15.40
N PHE A 249 8.75 16.73 -14.19
CA PHE A 249 8.07 17.94 -13.74
C PHE A 249 8.88 18.77 -12.76
N PHE A 250 9.77 18.12 -12.00
CA PHE A 250 10.53 18.76 -10.95
C PHE A 250 12.04 18.58 -11.16
N PRO A 251 12.80 19.68 -11.31
CA PRO A 251 14.25 19.63 -11.54
C PRO A 251 15.01 18.82 -10.47
N GLU A 252 14.58 18.90 -9.21
CA GLU A 252 15.20 18.18 -8.10
C GLU A 252 15.07 16.66 -8.25
N HIS A 253 13.99 16.15 -8.86
CA HIS A 253 13.84 14.74 -9.20
C HIS A 253 14.77 14.35 -10.36
N ALA A 254 14.73 15.11 -11.44
CA ALA A 254 15.56 14.86 -12.62
C ALA A 254 17.06 14.85 -12.30
N GLN A 255 17.53 15.81 -11.49
CA GLN A 255 18.94 15.93 -11.09
C GLN A 255 19.43 14.75 -10.27
N ARG A 256 18.53 14.04 -9.58
CA ARG A 256 18.88 12.92 -8.71
C ARG A 256 18.46 11.55 -9.27
N GLY A 257 18.01 11.49 -10.52
CA GLY A 257 17.56 10.27 -11.14
C GLY A 257 16.33 9.63 -10.46
N ALA A 258 15.56 10.44 -9.66
CA ALA A 258 14.34 9.97 -9.03
C ALA A 258 13.15 10.29 -9.93
N ASP A 259 12.15 9.40 -9.89
CA ASP A 259 10.90 9.62 -10.60
C ASP A 259 9.98 10.58 -9.83
N ASP A 260 9.39 11.53 -10.54
CA ASP A 260 8.22 12.28 -10.08
C ASP A 260 6.94 11.78 -10.75
N PHE A 261 7.06 11.00 -11.83
CA PHE A 261 5.95 10.45 -12.58
C PHE A 261 6.34 9.15 -13.30
N ALA A 262 5.41 8.20 -13.35
CA ALA A 262 5.56 6.97 -14.12
C ALA A 262 4.22 6.49 -14.68
N CYS A 263 4.30 5.79 -15.82
CA CYS A 263 3.22 5.03 -16.42
C CYS A 263 3.64 3.58 -16.57
N LEU A 264 2.78 2.65 -16.14
CA LEU A 264 2.98 1.21 -16.30
C LEU A 264 1.82 0.61 -17.08
N THR A 265 2.14 -0.40 -17.89
CA THR A 265 1.21 -1.32 -18.50
C THR A 265 1.41 -2.69 -17.88
N LEU A 266 0.31 -3.32 -17.43
CA LEU A 266 0.29 -4.63 -16.80
C LEU A 266 -0.60 -5.57 -17.62
N VAL A 267 -0.21 -6.83 -17.71
CA VAL A 267 -1.03 -7.89 -18.31
C VAL A 267 -1.14 -9.03 -17.31
N ASP A 268 -2.34 -9.50 -17.05
CA ASP A 268 -2.59 -10.62 -16.15
C ASP A 268 -2.38 -11.99 -16.84
N GLU A 269 -2.67 -13.06 -16.12
CA GLU A 269 -2.52 -14.43 -16.63
C GLU A 269 -3.51 -14.79 -17.73
N ASP A 270 -4.65 -14.10 -17.79
CA ASP A 270 -5.71 -14.30 -18.82
C ASP A 270 -5.54 -13.35 -20.01
N GLY A 271 -4.56 -12.46 -19.99
CA GLY A 271 -4.28 -11.50 -21.05
C GLY A 271 -5.05 -10.18 -20.94
N HIS A 272 -5.73 -9.93 -19.81
CA HIS A 272 -6.43 -8.66 -19.57
C HIS A 272 -5.43 -7.53 -19.30
N LEU A 273 -5.82 -6.31 -19.68
CA LEU A 273 -4.93 -5.16 -19.68
C LEU A 273 -5.17 -4.24 -18.49
N GLY A 274 -4.11 -3.94 -17.75
CA GLY A 274 -4.08 -2.89 -16.75
C GLY A 274 -3.16 -1.74 -17.16
N THR A 275 -3.52 -0.53 -16.80
CA THR A 275 -2.62 0.62 -16.88
C THR A 275 -2.64 1.42 -15.60
N LEU A 276 -1.50 1.98 -15.25
CA LEU A 276 -1.29 2.83 -14.11
C LEU A 276 -0.54 4.07 -14.54
N SER A 277 -1.06 5.26 -14.22
CA SER A 277 -0.25 6.47 -14.19
C SER A 277 -0.21 7.00 -12.76
N ALA A 278 1.00 7.24 -12.23
CA ALA A 278 1.17 7.68 -10.85
C ALA A 278 2.29 8.69 -10.72
N GLY A 279 2.10 9.66 -9.83
CA GLY A 279 3.15 10.63 -9.57
C GLY A 279 2.69 11.89 -8.86
N ARG A 280 3.63 12.83 -8.77
CA ARG A 280 3.38 14.22 -8.36
C ARG A 280 3.64 15.11 -9.54
N VAL A 281 2.60 15.76 -9.98
CA VAL A 281 2.64 16.73 -11.08
C VAL A 281 2.37 18.12 -10.51
N GLY A 282 2.97 19.15 -11.03
CA GLY A 282 2.90 20.54 -10.58
C GLY A 282 1.61 20.98 -9.87
N LEU A 283 0.91 21.93 -10.42
CA LEU A 283 -0.40 22.33 -9.93
C LEU A 283 -1.44 21.32 -10.36
N GLY A 284 -2.26 20.87 -9.40
CA GLY A 284 -3.35 19.96 -9.70
C GLY A 284 -4.36 20.58 -10.66
N SER A 285 -4.73 19.86 -11.70
CA SER A 285 -5.80 20.26 -12.63
C SER A 285 -7.20 20.11 -12.04
N HIS A 286 -7.31 19.66 -10.80
CA HIS A 286 -8.54 19.38 -10.10
C HIS A 286 -8.56 20.10 -8.75
N PRO A 287 -9.70 20.70 -8.31
CA PRO A 287 -9.79 21.45 -7.04
C PRO A 287 -9.34 20.67 -5.81
N ALA A 288 -9.48 19.34 -5.80
CA ALA A 288 -9.07 18.46 -4.70
C ALA A 288 -7.66 17.85 -4.88
N GLY A 289 -6.83 18.38 -5.76
CA GLY A 289 -5.52 17.82 -6.17
C GLY A 289 -5.61 17.16 -7.55
N GLY A 290 -4.63 16.46 -8.02
CA GLY A 290 -4.63 15.81 -9.33
C GLY A 290 -5.69 14.71 -9.47
N PRO A 291 -5.82 14.08 -10.65
CA PRO A 291 -6.75 12.97 -10.85
C PRO A 291 -6.47 11.82 -9.86
N CYS A 292 -7.55 11.27 -9.33
CA CYS A 292 -7.53 10.04 -8.54
C CYS A 292 -8.74 9.23 -9.00
N ARG A 293 -8.59 8.54 -10.11
CA ARG A 293 -9.70 7.88 -10.82
C ARG A 293 -9.30 6.51 -11.35
N ALA A 294 -10.30 5.68 -11.55
CA ALA A 294 -10.16 4.40 -12.22
C ALA A 294 -11.26 4.22 -13.27
N TRP A 295 -10.91 3.48 -14.31
CA TRP A 295 -11.83 3.06 -15.35
C TRP A 295 -11.80 1.52 -15.39
N LEU A 296 -12.94 0.90 -15.06
CA LEU A 296 -13.15 -0.54 -15.08
C LEU A 296 -13.89 -0.90 -16.37
N VAL A 297 -13.31 -1.76 -17.18
CA VAL A 297 -13.87 -2.17 -18.47
C VAL A 297 -14.26 -3.64 -18.38
N GLY A 298 -15.56 -3.92 -18.41
CA GLY A 298 -16.09 -5.27 -18.41
C GLY A 298 -16.77 -5.63 -19.74
N SER A 299 -17.14 -6.91 -19.90
CA SER A 299 -17.84 -7.42 -21.08
C SER A 299 -19.24 -6.82 -21.24
N ASP A 300 -19.90 -6.51 -20.13
CA ASP A 300 -21.32 -6.10 -20.12
C ASP A 300 -21.51 -4.65 -19.72
N ALA A 301 -20.52 -4.05 -19.09
CA ALA A 301 -20.59 -2.68 -18.62
C ALA A 301 -19.20 -2.07 -18.41
N THR A 302 -19.18 -0.74 -18.24
CA THR A 302 -18.00 0.03 -17.88
C THR A 302 -18.34 0.89 -16.67
N ALA A 303 -17.38 1.04 -15.74
CA ALA A 303 -17.52 1.93 -14.59
C ALA A 303 -16.38 2.94 -14.54
N ILE A 304 -16.71 4.19 -14.22
CA ILE A 304 -15.75 5.26 -13.94
C ILE A 304 -15.88 5.63 -12.47
N ILE A 305 -14.76 5.64 -11.78
CA ILE A 305 -14.65 5.97 -10.36
C ILE A 305 -13.75 7.19 -10.21
N ASP A 306 -14.18 8.19 -9.47
CA ASP A 306 -13.38 9.37 -9.12
C ASP A 306 -13.37 9.52 -7.59
N ALA A 307 -12.22 9.25 -6.97
CA ALA A 307 -12.08 9.31 -5.52
C ALA A 307 -11.91 10.75 -4.98
N LYS A 308 -11.58 11.70 -5.84
CA LYS A 308 -11.50 13.14 -5.48
C LYS A 308 -12.83 13.85 -5.60
N ARG A 309 -13.69 13.31 -6.44
CA ARG A 309 -15.10 13.65 -6.53
C ARG A 309 -15.85 12.36 -6.20
N PRO A 310 -16.13 12.07 -4.94
CA PRO A 310 -16.58 10.74 -4.53
C PRO A 310 -17.89 10.36 -5.23
N ALA A 311 -17.74 9.87 -6.45
CA ALA A 311 -18.79 9.40 -7.31
C ALA A 311 -18.28 8.24 -8.18
N ALA A 312 -19.16 7.29 -8.46
CA ALA A 312 -18.92 6.25 -9.42
C ALA A 312 -20.06 6.23 -10.45
N GLN A 313 -19.72 6.06 -11.72
CA GLN A 313 -20.68 5.97 -12.81
C GLN A 313 -20.47 4.64 -13.52
N ALA A 314 -21.54 3.91 -13.77
CA ALA A 314 -21.54 2.68 -14.54
C ALA A 314 -22.40 2.83 -15.80
N TYR A 315 -21.83 2.41 -16.93
CA TYR A 315 -22.49 2.45 -18.23
C TYR A 315 -22.73 1.01 -18.66
N LEU A 316 -23.99 0.58 -18.65
CA LEU A 316 -24.40 -0.75 -19.08
C LEU A 316 -24.47 -0.80 -20.60
N ARG A 317 -23.81 -1.78 -21.22
CA ARG A 317 -23.79 -1.94 -22.68
C ARG A 317 -25.18 -2.00 -23.29
N ARG A 318 -26.13 -2.73 -22.70
CA ARG A 318 -27.50 -2.82 -23.14
C ARG A 318 -28.25 -1.48 -23.14
N ASP A 319 -27.86 -0.57 -22.22
CA ASP A 319 -28.49 0.74 -22.09
C ASP A 319 -27.84 1.77 -23.03
N LEU A 320 -26.62 1.48 -23.50
CA LEU A 320 -25.90 2.30 -24.48
C LEU A 320 -26.31 1.99 -25.92
N LEU A 321 -26.77 0.75 -26.16
CA LEU A 321 -27.22 0.30 -27.49
C LEU A 321 -28.69 0.59 -27.66
N ASP A 322 -29.03 1.63 -28.42
CA ASP A 322 -30.34 1.77 -28.96
C ASP A 322 -30.47 0.88 -30.20
N LEU A 323 -30.84 -0.38 -29.98
CA LEU A 323 -31.02 -1.37 -31.06
C LEU A 323 -32.18 -1.04 -32.01
N THR A 324 -32.99 -0.02 -31.68
CA THR A 324 -34.07 0.46 -32.56
C THR A 324 -33.57 1.51 -33.58
N ARG A 325 -32.39 2.09 -33.35
CA ARG A 325 -31.73 3.00 -34.26
C ARG A 325 -30.69 2.26 -35.11
N PRO A 326 -30.81 2.26 -36.41
CA PRO A 326 -29.74 1.75 -37.26
C PRO A 326 -28.49 2.62 -37.07
N PRO A 327 -27.27 2.02 -37.06
CA PRO A 327 -26.03 2.78 -37.09
C PRO A 327 -26.03 3.76 -38.27
N ALA A 328 -25.39 4.92 -38.08
CA ALA A 328 -25.21 5.84 -39.19
C ALA A 328 -24.38 5.18 -40.30
N ALA A 329 -24.77 5.39 -41.56
CA ALA A 329 -24.10 4.73 -42.68
C ALA A 329 -22.59 5.02 -42.78
N ASN A 330 -22.17 6.17 -42.25
CA ASN A 330 -20.76 6.60 -42.18
C ASN A 330 -20.04 6.26 -40.86
N ASP A 331 -20.77 5.74 -39.89
CA ASP A 331 -20.20 5.28 -38.60
C ASP A 331 -21.01 4.08 -38.08
N PRO A 332 -20.72 2.89 -38.61
CA PRO A 332 -21.42 1.67 -38.20
C PRO A 332 -21.08 1.26 -36.75
N MET A 333 -20.07 1.90 -36.12
CA MET A 333 -19.68 1.73 -34.72
C MET A 333 -20.29 2.79 -33.80
N GLY A 334 -21.07 3.71 -34.34
CA GLY A 334 -21.74 4.75 -33.57
C GLY A 334 -22.78 4.20 -32.61
N TRP A 335 -22.76 4.70 -31.39
CA TRP A 335 -23.60 4.25 -30.27
C TRP A 335 -24.48 5.39 -29.79
N ALA A 336 -25.74 5.09 -29.51
CA ALA A 336 -26.55 5.97 -28.69
C ALA A 336 -26.21 5.76 -27.21
N THR A 337 -25.84 6.82 -26.52
CA THR A 337 -25.51 6.77 -25.09
C THR A 337 -26.74 6.97 -24.22
N GLY A 338 -27.06 6.04 -23.35
CA GLY A 338 -27.99 6.21 -22.25
C GLY A 338 -27.37 6.92 -21.04
N PRO A 339 -28.17 7.33 -20.06
CA PRO A 339 -27.65 7.89 -18.82
C PRO A 339 -26.90 6.83 -18.02
N PRO A 340 -25.78 7.20 -17.35
CA PRO A 340 -25.06 6.28 -16.48
C PRO A 340 -25.89 5.95 -15.23
N THR A 341 -25.67 4.77 -14.67
CA THR A 341 -26.12 4.47 -13.31
C THR A 341 -25.14 5.13 -12.32
N LEU A 342 -25.66 6.03 -11.49
CA LEU A 342 -24.86 6.69 -10.46
C LEU A 342 -24.85 5.84 -9.19
N HIS A 343 -23.66 5.69 -8.61
CA HIS A 343 -23.48 5.12 -7.29
C HIS A 343 -23.29 6.24 -6.28
N PRO A 344 -23.79 6.09 -5.04
CA PRO A 344 -23.60 7.10 -4.01
C PRO A 344 -22.10 7.33 -3.75
N PRO A 345 -21.72 8.54 -3.30
CA PRO A 345 -20.34 8.83 -2.92
C PRO A 345 -19.90 7.88 -1.79
N ALA A 346 -18.59 7.64 -1.71
CA ALA A 346 -18.02 6.95 -0.56
C ALA A 346 -18.28 7.75 0.72
N ASP A 347 -18.35 7.05 1.84
CA ASP A 347 -18.52 7.62 3.17
C ASP A 347 -17.36 8.54 3.62
N ASP A 348 -17.40 8.98 4.89
CA ASP A 348 -16.44 9.90 5.48
C ASP A 348 -15.06 9.30 5.78
N ASP A 349 -14.76 8.08 5.34
CA ASP A 349 -13.46 7.42 5.49
C ASP A 349 -12.64 7.41 4.18
N PRO A 350 -12.17 8.56 3.68
CA PRO A 350 -11.56 8.67 2.35
C PRO A 350 -10.28 7.87 2.19
N ALA A 351 -9.59 7.56 3.28
CA ALA A 351 -8.40 6.71 3.28
C ALA A 351 -8.73 5.22 3.46
N GLY A 352 -9.97 4.88 3.82
CA GLY A 352 -10.40 3.51 4.12
C GLY A 352 -9.78 2.91 5.36
N LEU A 353 -9.18 3.72 6.22
CA LEU A 353 -8.44 3.23 7.39
C LEU A 353 -9.36 2.76 8.52
N ALA A 354 -10.49 3.42 8.73
CA ALA A 354 -11.47 2.98 9.72
C ALA A 354 -12.10 1.66 9.29
N THR A 355 -12.47 1.53 8.01
CA THR A 355 -12.95 0.28 7.42
C THR A 355 -11.91 -0.84 7.56
N ALA A 356 -10.64 -0.54 7.30
CA ALA A 356 -9.55 -1.50 7.45
C ALA A 356 -9.39 -2.00 8.89
N LEU A 357 -9.50 -1.09 9.88
CA LEU A 357 -9.38 -1.46 11.29
C LEU A 357 -10.57 -2.31 11.74
N GLU A 358 -11.78 -1.99 11.29
CA GLU A 358 -12.98 -2.79 11.56
C GLU A 358 -12.83 -4.22 10.98
N GLU A 359 -12.38 -4.38 9.72
CA GLU A 359 -12.13 -5.70 9.14
C GLU A 359 -11.04 -6.45 9.93
N PHE A 360 -9.97 -5.75 10.32
CA PHE A 360 -8.87 -6.34 11.07
C PHE A 360 -9.33 -6.88 12.43
N VAL A 361 -10.06 -6.07 13.20
CA VAL A 361 -10.60 -6.48 14.49
C VAL A 361 -11.64 -7.61 14.34
N THR A 362 -12.50 -7.53 13.34
CA THR A 362 -13.46 -8.59 13.02
C THR A 362 -12.75 -9.92 12.74
N ALA A 363 -11.64 -9.90 11.99
CA ALA A 363 -10.84 -11.11 11.75
C ALA A 363 -10.20 -11.65 13.04
N LEU A 364 -9.74 -10.77 13.94
CA LEU A 364 -9.21 -11.17 15.26
C LEU A 364 -10.27 -11.82 16.13
N ASP A 365 -11.52 -11.37 16.06
CA ASP A 365 -12.66 -11.94 16.75
C ASP A 365 -13.11 -13.31 16.17
N GLY A 366 -12.45 -13.76 15.10
CA GLY A 366 -12.75 -15.03 14.42
C GLY A 366 -13.84 -14.92 13.36
N GLY A 367 -14.10 -13.71 12.89
CA GLY A 367 -14.91 -13.43 11.71
C GLY A 367 -14.21 -13.81 10.39
N PRO A 368 -14.68 -13.28 9.26
CA PRO A 368 -14.08 -13.54 7.95
C PRO A 368 -12.59 -13.19 7.90
N GLU A 369 -11.84 -13.91 7.08
CA GLU A 369 -10.45 -13.58 6.80
C GLU A 369 -10.32 -12.21 6.12
N LEU A 370 -9.17 -11.57 6.31
CA LEU A 370 -8.86 -10.29 5.69
C LEU A 370 -8.90 -10.40 4.16
N GLN A 371 -9.58 -9.47 3.53
CA GLN A 371 -9.61 -9.38 2.07
C GLN A 371 -8.26 -8.95 1.49
N TYR A 372 -7.43 -8.26 2.27
CA TYR A 372 -6.13 -7.78 1.86
C TYR A 372 -5.07 -8.09 2.92
N THR A 373 -4.26 -9.09 2.62
CA THR A 373 -3.26 -9.64 3.54
C THR A 373 -1.86 -9.09 3.23
N VAL A 374 -0.88 -9.44 4.07
CA VAL A 374 0.55 -9.16 3.79
C VAL A 374 1.05 -9.81 2.49
N SER A 375 0.44 -10.92 2.05
CA SER A 375 0.77 -11.53 0.75
C SER A 375 0.39 -10.61 -0.42
N HIS A 376 -0.77 -9.97 -0.36
CA HIS A 376 -1.16 -8.97 -1.35
C HIS A 376 -0.23 -7.74 -1.32
N ALA A 377 0.19 -7.31 -0.12
CA ALA A 377 1.14 -6.21 0.02
C ALA A 377 2.52 -6.57 -0.55
N ARG A 378 2.96 -7.81 -0.39
CA ARG A 378 4.18 -8.35 -1.00
C ARG A 378 4.09 -8.34 -2.54
N ASP A 379 2.98 -8.80 -3.09
CA ASP A 379 2.76 -8.81 -4.55
C ASP A 379 2.67 -7.39 -5.13
N ASN A 380 2.07 -6.45 -4.40
CA ASN A 380 2.12 -5.03 -4.75
C ASN A 380 3.55 -4.52 -4.84
N MET A 381 4.39 -4.87 -3.88
CA MET A 381 5.78 -4.46 -3.87
C MET A 381 6.54 -5.05 -5.06
N GLU A 382 6.27 -6.31 -5.43
CA GLU A 382 6.86 -6.93 -6.62
C GLU A 382 6.49 -6.20 -7.91
N ILE A 383 5.23 -5.82 -8.08
CA ILE A 383 4.77 -5.05 -9.24
C ILE A 383 5.49 -3.69 -9.32
N LEU A 384 5.62 -2.99 -8.20
CA LEU A 384 6.31 -1.69 -8.16
C LEU A 384 7.79 -1.80 -8.48
N LEU A 385 8.48 -2.80 -7.93
CA LEU A 385 9.90 -3.05 -8.20
C LEU A 385 10.12 -3.50 -9.65
N ALA A 386 9.26 -4.38 -10.17
CA ALA A 386 9.28 -4.74 -11.59
C ALA A 386 9.02 -3.53 -12.49
N GLY A 387 8.14 -2.62 -12.08
CA GLY A 387 7.91 -1.36 -12.77
C GLY A 387 9.19 -0.51 -12.88
N TYR A 388 9.94 -0.36 -11.80
CA TYR A 388 11.23 0.34 -11.82
C TYR A 388 12.24 -0.36 -12.73
N GLN A 389 12.32 -1.68 -12.66
CA GLN A 389 13.23 -2.45 -13.52
C GLN A 389 12.84 -2.33 -15.00
N ALA A 390 11.55 -2.41 -15.33
CA ALA A 390 11.07 -2.22 -16.70
C ALA A 390 11.40 -0.80 -17.22
N ILE A 391 11.25 0.22 -16.37
CA ILE A 391 11.61 1.60 -16.71
C ILE A 391 13.12 1.73 -16.96
N ALA A 392 13.94 1.15 -16.09
CA ALA A 392 15.40 1.23 -16.19
C ALA A 392 15.94 0.48 -17.42
N THR A 393 15.41 -0.71 -17.70
CA THR A 393 15.88 -1.56 -18.81
C THR A 393 15.19 -1.25 -20.15
N GLN A 394 14.08 -0.52 -20.14
CA GLN A 394 13.19 -0.31 -21.29
C GLN A 394 12.71 -1.61 -21.93
N GLN A 395 12.53 -2.64 -21.11
CA GLN A 395 12.08 -3.97 -21.54
C GLN A 395 10.80 -4.39 -20.81
N GLU A 396 10.01 -5.23 -21.46
CA GLU A 396 8.92 -5.95 -20.79
C GLU A 396 9.52 -6.98 -19.83
N LEU A 397 8.99 -7.03 -18.62
CA LEU A 397 9.38 -8.02 -17.62
C LEU A 397 8.25 -9.01 -17.36
N HIS A 398 8.66 -10.23 -17.02
CA HIS A 398 7.75 -11.30 -16.62
C HIS A 398 7.77 -11.49 -15.10
N LEU A 399 6.59 -11.68 -14.52
CA LEU A 399 6.42 -11.94 -13.10
C LEU A 399 6.07 -13.43 -12.86
N PRO A 400 6.50 -14.03 -11.76
CA PRO A 400 7.27 -13.40 -10.67
C PRO A 400 8.70 -13.06 -11.06
N LEU A 401 9.26 -12.02 -10.45
CA LEU A 401 10.67 -11.66 -10.65
C LEU A 401 11.58 -12.81 -10.21
N SER A 402 12.66 -13.03 -10.97
CA SER A 402 13.68 -13.99 -10.57
C SER A 402 14.35 -13.55 -9.27
N ARG A 403 14.28 -14.38 -8.24
CA ARG A 403 14.88 -14.10 -6.92
C ARG A 403 16.42 -14.09 -6.94
N GLN A 404 17.07 -14.41 -8.09
CA GLN A 404 18.51 -14.60 -8.19
C GLN A 404 19.25 -13.51 -9.01
N ALA A 405 18.56 -12.54 -9.59
CA ALA A 405 19.21 -11.48 -10.34
C ALA A 405 19.25 -10.20 -9.51
N PRO A 406 20.43 -9.75 -9.01
CA PRO A 406 20.59 -8.37 -8.64
C PRO A 406 20.36 -7.52 -9.88
N LEU A 407 19.59 -6.45 -9.74
CA LEU A 407 19.42 -5.46 -10.80
C LEU A 407 20.77 -4.78 -11.04
N SER A 408 21.32 -4.95 -12.22
CA SER A 408 22.57 -4.32 -12.68
C SER A 408 22.37 -2.84 -13.00
#